data_0603462863ced3f0aa4ecd0b9598fa54
#
_entry.id   0603462863ced3f0aa4ecd0b9598fa54
#
_cell.length_a   1.000
_cell.length_b   1.000
_cell.length_c   1.000
_cell.angle_alpha   90.00
_cell.angle_beta   90.00
_cell.angle_gamma   90.00
#
_symmetry.space_group_name_H-M   'P 1'
#
loop_
_entity.id
_entity.type
_entity.pdbx_description
1 polymer ?
#
loop_
_entity_poly.entity_id
_entity_poly.type
_entity_poly.pdbx_seq_one_letter_code
_entity_poly.pdbx_strand_id
1 'polypeptide(L)'
;MNLPDGVALRPLDMNRDPRGSFTEVFREEWDTGISPVQWNIVSSEAGTLRGVHVHIRHDDYLTTLRGRASVGLRDLRRGSPTEGMSVLVELAEDPLTALLIPHGVAHGFYFAEPSLHLYGVTKYWDVGDELACHWADPQLEIPWPALPTLISERDSTAPSLAELLDELEPSQPFRRQEPLVASS
;
A
#
# COMPACT_ATOMS: atom_id res chain seq x y z
N MET A 1 -16.86 -3.06 1.15
CA MET A 1 -15.72 -3.78 0.51
C MET A 1 -15.03 -4.58 1.59
N ASN A 2 -14.72 -5.86 1.33
CA ASN A 2 -13.88 -6.62 2.24
C ASN A 2 -12.42 -6.30 1.90
N LEU A 3 -11.61 -6.04 2.93
CA LEU A 3 -10.19 -5.75 2.81
C LEU A 3 -9.36 -6.85 3.50
N PRO A 4 -8.10 -7.05 3.11
CA PRO A 4 -7.18 -7.89 3.87
C PRO A 4 -7.13 -7.49 5.35
N ASP A 5 -6.96 -8.45 6.25
CA ASP A 5 -6.92 -8.21 7.70
C ASP A 5 -5.89 -7.12 8.05
N GLY A 6 -6.29 -6.13 8.85
CA GLY A 6 -5.46 -4.99 9.23
C GLY A 6 -5.33 -3.88 8.17
N VAL A 7 -5.74 -4.11 6.93
CA VAL A 7 -5.86 -3.02 5.93
C VAL A 7 -7.06 -2.16 6.28
N ALA A 8 -6.89 -0.84 6.28
CA ALA A 8 -7.96 0.10 6.61
C ALA A 8 -8.00 1.30 5.66
N LEU A 9 -9.19 1.80 5.42
CA LEU A 9 -9.44 3.08 4.75
C LEU A 9 -9.90 4.10 5.80
N ARG A 10 -9.24 5.25 5.84
CA ARG A 10 -9.57 6.36 6.70
C ARG A 10 -9.94 7.58 5.85
N PRO A 11 -11.20 8.02 5.83
CA PRO A 11 -11.56 9.31 5.24
C PRO A 11 -10.79 10.45 5.92
N LEU A 12 -10.32 11.41 5.13
CA LEU A 12 -9.64 12.61 5.60
C LEU A 12 -10.56 13.83 5.41
N ASP A 13 -10.78 14.59 6.48
CA ASP A 13 -11.66 15.74 6.45
C ASP A 13 -11.02 16.90 5.68
N MET A 14 -11.65 17.27 4.56
CA MET A 14 -11.21 18.37 3.71
C MET A 14 -12.02 19.63 4.01
N ASN A 15 -11.40 20.60 4.65
CA ASN A 15 -11.98 21.90 4.94
C ASN A 15 -11.80 22.83 3.75
N ARG A 16 -12.90 23.28 3.13
CA ARG A 16 -12.92 24.14 1.93
C ARG A 16 -13.38 25.55 2.26
N ASP A 17 -12.71 26.55 1.66
CA ASP A 17 -13.15 27.95 1.67
C ASP A 17 -12.85 28.60 0.30
N PRO A 18 -13.16 29.89 0.07
CA PRO A 18 -12.87 30.57 -1.21
C PRO A 18 -11.40 30.62 -1.62
N ARG A 19 -10.47 30.32 -0.74
CA ARG A 19 -9.01 30.27 -1.00
C ARG A 19 -8.53 28.88 -1.45
N GLY A 20 -9.34 27.81 -1.23
CA GLY A 20 -9.00 26.43 -1.54
C GLY A 20 -9.41 25.45 -0.46
N SER A 21 -8.53 24.47 -0.19
CA SER A 21 -8.80 23.44 0.83
C SER A 21 -7.60 23.25 1.77
N PHE A 22 -7.92 22.87 2.99
CA PHE A 22 -6.95 22.43 4.00
C PHE A 22 -7.35 21.04 4.51
N THR A 23 -6.41 20.13 4.56
CA THR A 23 -6.61 18.76 5.06
C THR A 23 -5.44 18.34 5.94
N GLU A 24 -5.73 17.86 7.14
CA GLU A 24 -4.73 17.15 7.93
C GLU A 24 -4.59 15.74 7.38
N VAL A 25 -3.40 15.39 6.94
CA VAL A 25 -3.16 14.08 6.31
C VAL A 25 -2.76 13.01 7.31
N PHE A 26 -2.19 13.39 8.45
CA PHE A 26 -1.79 12.49 9.52
C PHE A 26 -1.61 13.23 10.84
N ARG A 27 -2.01 12.59 11.94
CA ARG A 27 -1.64 12.96 13.32
C ARG A 27 -1.23 11.71 14.07
N GLU A 28 -0.16 11.79 14.85
CA GLU A 28 0.31 10.68 15.68
C GLU A 28 -0.73 10.24 16.71
N GLU A 29 -1.54 11.19 17.21
CA GLU A 29 -2.64 10.94 18.16
C GLU A 29 -3.85 10.20 17.53
N TRP A 30 -3.91 10.06 16.20
CA TRP A 30 -4.92 9.22 15.59
C TRP A 30 -4.60 7.77 15.84
N ASP A 31 -5.53 7.04 16.39
CA ASP A 31 -5.40 5.59 16.61
C ASP A 31 -5.49 4.83 15.26
N THR A 32 -4.45 4.95 14.46
CA THR A 32 -4.35 4.31 13.14
C THR A 32 -3.67 2.95 13.20
N GLY A 33 -3.01 2.61 14.31
CA GLY A 33 -2.14 1.46 14.43
C GLY A 33 -0.82 1.59 13.66
N ILE A 34 -0.59 2.72 12.96
CA ILE A 34 0.59 2.98 12.13
C ILE A 34 1.19 4.33 12.54
N SER A 35 2.51 4.37 12.81
CA SER A 35 3.25 5.58 13.19
C SER A 35 4.40 5.83 12.21
N PRO A 36 4.16 6.56 11.10
CA PRO A 36 5.18 6.82 10.09
C PRO A 36 6.35 7.66 10.61
N VAL A 37 7.57 7.24 10.28
CA VAL A 37 8.82 7.94 10.63
C VAL A 37 9.51 8.57 9.42
N GLN A 38 9.10 8.18 8.20
CA GLN A 38 9.59 8.74 6.94
C GLN A 38 8.42 8.99 6.01
N TRP A 39 8.43 10.12 5.29
CA TRP A 39 7.42 10.51 4.33
C TRP A 39 8.04 10.73 2.96
N ASN A 40 7.35 10.25 1.93
CA ASN A 40 7.78 10.33 0.54
C ASN A 40 6.64 10.85 -0.34
N ILE A 41 6.98 11.64 -1.35
CA ILE A 41 6.05 12.07 -2.40
C ILE A 41 6.48 11.40 -3.70
N VAL A 42 5.53 10.83 -4.41
CA VAL A 42 5.75 10.18 -5.71
C VAL A 42 4.83 10.76 -6.75
N SER A 43 5.42 11.24 -7.85
CA SER A 43 4.71 11.62 -9.07
C SER A 43 4.75 10.46 -10.07
N SER A 44 3.62 10.20 -10.70
CA SER A 44 3.48 9.13 -11.69
C SER A 44 2.73 9.64 -12.92
N GLU A 45 3.25 9.30 -14.10
CA GLU A 45 2.61 9.59 -15.37
C GLU A 45 1.45 8.63 -15.64
N ALA A 46 0.55 8.98 -16.56
CA ALA A 46 -0.54 8.12 -16.99
C ALA A 46 -0.01 6.79 -17.55
N GLY A 47 -0.69 5.68 -17.24
CA GLY A 47 -0.31 4.33 -17.64
C GLY A 47 0.85 3.72 -16.84
N THR A 48 1.31 4.40 -15.77
CA THR A 48 2.34 3.86 -14.90
C THR A 48 1.78 2.77 -13.98
N LEU A 49 2.52 1.67 -13.82
CA LEU A 49 2.37 0.72 -12.73
C LEU A 49 3.64 0.68 -11.89
N ARG A 50 3.48 0.69 -10.57
CA ARG A 50 4.54 0.51 -9.58
C ARG A 50 4.19 -0.68 -8.70
N GLY A 51 5.10 -1.64 -8.59
CA GLY A 51 4.87 -2.86 -7.80
C GLY A 51 4.73 -4.10 -8.68
N VAL A 52 4.35 -5.23 -8.09
CA VAL A 52 3.77 -5.44 -6.75
C VAL A 52 4.91 -5.65 -5.75
N HIS A 53 4.92 -4.85 -4.70
CA HIS A 53 5.93 -4.94 -3.63
C HIS A 53 5.31 -5.52 -2.36
N VAL A 54 6.14 -6.09 -1.51
CA VAL A 54 5.76 -6.49 -0.16
C VAL A 54 6.86 -6.10 0.81
N HIS A 55 6.46 -5.50 1.91
CA HIS A 55 7.33 -5.16 3.04
C HIS A 55 7.08 -6.12 4.18
N ILE A 56 8.13 -6.60 4.82
CA ILE A 56 8.04 -7.55 5.94
C ILE A 56 8.37 -6.91 7.29
N ARG A 57 8.84 -5.66 7.29
CA ARG A 57 9.32 -4.96 8.49
C ARG A 57 8.64 -3.64 8.77
N HIS A 58 7.91 -3.07 7.81
CA HIS A 58 7.21 -1.80 7.99
C HIS A 58 5.80 -1.83 7.42
N ASP A 59 4.98 -0.95 7.94
CA ASP A 59 3.64 -0.68 7.48
C ASP A 59 3.62 0.62 6.70
N ASP A 60 2.66 0.75 5.77
CA ASP A 60 2.49 1.90 4.91
C ASP A 60 1.22 2.67 5.26
N TYR A 61 1.33 3.99 5.25
CA TYR A 61 0.24 4.93 5.29
C TYR A 61 0.29 5.80 4.04
N LEU A 62 -0.72 5.76 3.18
CA LEU A 62 -0.68 6.47 1.92
C LEU A 62 -1.99 7.16 1.55
N THR A 63 -1.90 8.22 0.74
CA THR A 63 -3.05 8.94 0.18
C THR A 63 -2.70 9.55 -1.19
N THR A 64 -3.70 9.69 -2.06
CA THR A 64 -3.53 10.30 -3.38
C THR A 64 -3.88 11.77 -3.31
N LEU A 65 -2.87 12.65 -3.45
CA LEU A 65 -3.00 14.10 -3.32
C LEU A 65 -3.54 14.76 -4.59
N ARG A 66 -3.34 14.13 -5.75
CA ARG A 66 -3.83 14.58 -7.06
C ARG A 66 -4.03 13.39 -7.98
N GLY A 67 -5.09 13.44 -8.80
CA GLY A 67 -5.44 12.37 -9.70
C GLY A 67 -6.05 11.16 -8.99
N ARG A 68 -5.77 9.97 -9.51
CA ARG A 68 -6.38 8.73 -9.05
C ARG A 68 -5.37 7.58 -9.09
N ALA A 69 -5.41 6.72 -8.07
CA ALA A 69 -4.61 5.49 -8.01
C ALA A 69 -5.52 4.27 -7.81
N SER A 70 -5.38 3.27 -8.66
CA SER A 70 -5.94 1.93 -8.44
C SER A 70 -4.91 1.10 -7.68
N VAL A 71 -5.15 0.81 -6.41
CA VAL A 71 -4.24 0.10 -5.51
C VAL A 71 -4.63 -1.37 -5.44
N GLY A 72 -3.80 -2.22 -6.02
CA GLY A 72 -3.93 -3.67 -5.90
C GLY A 72 -3.30 -4.15 -4.60
N LEU A 73 -4.02 -5.01 -3.86
CA LEU A 73 -3.58 -5.59 -2.60
C LEU A 73 -3.67 -7.11 -2.66
N ARG A 74 -2.70 -7.82 -2.06
CA ARG A 74 -2.73 -9.28 -1.87
C ARG A 74 -2.21 -9.62 -0.48
N ASP A 75 -3.00 -10.32 0.33
CA ASP A 75 -2.54 -10.81 1.65
C ASP A 75 -1.65 -12.05 1.49
N LEU A 76 -0.35 -11.90 1.77
CA LEU A 76 0.63 -12.99 1.70
C LEU A 76 0.94 -13.60 3.07
N ARG A 77 0.30 -13.13 4.13
CA ARG A 77 0.58 -13.54 5.50
C ARG A 77 -0.03 -14.92 5.79
N ARG A 78 0.82 -15.90 6.07
CA ARG A 78 0.39 -17.24 6.47
C ARG A 78 -0.43 -17.22 7.76
N GLY A 79 -1.56 -17.92 7.74
CA GLY A 79 -2.48 -17.99 8.89
C GLY A 79 -3.28 -16.71 9.13
N SER A 80 -3.19 -15.70 8.24
CA SER A 80 -4.11 -14.58 8.26
C SER A 80 -5.54 -15.03 7.97
N PRO A 81 -6.57 -14.44 8.62
CA PRO A 81 -7.98 -14.70 8.27
C PRO A 81 -8.31 -14.42 6.80
N THR A 82 -7.47 -13.63 6.13
CA THR A 82 -7.62 -13.22 4.73
C THR A 82 -6.43 -13.66 3.87
N GLU A 83 -5.69 -14.67 4.29
CA GLU A 83 -4.59 -15.24 3.50
C GLU A 83 -5.04 -15.52 2.06
N GLY A 84 -4.27 -15.05 1.09
CA GLY A 84 -4.57 -15.21 -0.32
C GLY A 84 -5.66 -14.29 -0.88
N MET A 85 -6.24 -13.39 -0.06
CA MET A 85 -7.24 -12.43 -0.54
C MET A 85 -6.59 -11.35 -1.41
N SER A 86 -7.18 -11.13 -2.60
CA SER A 86 -6.83 -10.00 -3.46
C SER A 86 -7.99 -9.03 -3.63
N VAL A 87 -7.66 -7.76 -3.70
CA VAL A 87 -8.65 -6.68 -3.90
C VAL A 87 -8.01 -5.49 -4.61
N LEU A 88 -8.83 -4.73 -5.34
CA LEU A 88 -8.47 -3.43 -5.91
C LEU A 88 -9.20 -2.33 -5.12
N VAL A 89 -8.45 -1.32 -4.68
CA VAL A 89 -8.96 -0.15 -3.96
C VAL A 89 -8.69 1.09 -4.79
N GLU A 90 -9.69 1.93 -4.98
CA GLU A 90 -9.52 3.22 -5.66
C GLU A 90 -9.28 4.33 -4.63
N LEU A 91 -8.19 5.08 -4.85
CA LEU A 91 -7.88 6.31 -4.12
C LEU A 91 -7.92 7.48 -5.08
N ALA A 92 -8.48 8.61 -4.62
CA ALA A 92 -8.60 9.83 -5.42
C ALA A 92 -8.28 11.06 -4.57
N GLU A 93 -8.04 12.18 -5.26
CA GLU A 93 -7.85 13.49 -4.60
C GLU A 93 -9.14 14.01 -3.93
N ASP A 94 -10.30 13.50 -4.34
CA ASP A 94 -11.60 13.86 -3.77
C ASP A 94 -12.62 12.72 -3.96
N PRO A 95 -13.13 12.11 -2.88
CA PRO A 95 -12.81 12.38 -1.47
C PRO A 95 -11.42 11.86 -1.09
N LEU A 96 -10.66 12.70 -0.36
CA LEU A 96 -9.34 12.30 0.10
C LEU A 96 -9.46 11.19 1.16
N THR A 97 -8.74 10.11 0.95
CA THR A 97 -8.79 8.94 1.83
C THR A 97 -7.37 8.41 2.03
N ALA A 98 -7.02 8.12 3.26
CA ALA A 98 -5.79 7.39 3.57
C ALA A 98 -6.05 5.89 3.54
N LEU A 99 -5.09 5.15 2.99
CA LEU A 99 -5.03 3.69 3.00
C LEU A 99 -3.88 3.26 3.91
N LEU A 100 -4.17 2.37 4.85
CA LEU A 100 -3.23 1.78 5.78
C LEU A 100 -2.99 0.33 5.35
N ILE A 101 -1.72 -0.02 5.11
CA ILE A 101 -1.33 -1.35 4.64
C ILE A 101 -0.33 -1.94 5.64
N PRO A 102 -0.69 -3.00 6.38
CA PRO A 102 0.24 -3.67 7.27
C PRO A 102 1.29 -4.46 6.47
N HIS A 103 2.46 -4.64 7.07
CA HIS A 103 3.51 -5.49 6.53
C HIS A 103 2.98 -6.88 6.15
N GLY A 104 3.55 -7.50 5.13
CA GLY A 104 3.11 -8.80 4.59
C GLY A 104 1.88 -8.74 3.68
N VAL A 105 1.25 -7.57 3.51
CA VAL A 105 0.26 -7.33 2.46
C VAL A 105 0.98 -6.77 1.24
N ALA A 106 1.10 -7.56 0.19
CA ALA A 106 1.67 -7.12 -1.09
C ALA A 106 0.77 -6.08 -1.74
N HIS A 107 1.37 -5.06 -2.34
CA HIS A 107 0.63 -3.96 -2.95
C HIS A 107 1.33 -3.37 -4.18
N GLY A 108 0.53 -2.81 -5.07
CA GLY A 108 0.99 -2.08 -6.24
C GLY A 108 -0.01 -1.00 -6.64
N PHE A 109 0.43 -0.10 -7.50
CA PHE A 109 -0.31 1.11 -7.87
C PHE A 109 -0.38 1.24 -9.38
N TYR A 110 -1.59 1.29 -9.94
CA TYR A 110 -1.81 1.66 -11.33
C TYR A 110 -2.41 3.06 -11.41
N PHE A 111 -1.85 3.90 -12.31
CA PHE A 111 -2.25 5.29 -12.51
C PHE A 111 -2.77 5.47 -13.94
N ALA A 112 -4.09 5.59 -14.11
CA ALA A 112 -4.71 5.85 -15.42
C ALA A 112 -4.48 7.28 -15.91
N GLU A 113 -4.14 8.21 -15.03
CA GLU A 113 -3.89 9.63 -15.27
C GLU A 113 -2.68 10.11 -14.47
N PRO A 114 -2.05 11.26 -14.82
CA PRO A 114 -0.95 11.82 -14.04
C PRO A 114 -1.38 12.04 -12.59
N SER A 115 -0.65 11.48 -11.66
CA SER A 115 -1.05 11.44 -10.26
C SER A 115 0.09 11.76 -9.31
N LEU A 116 -0.26 12.28 -8.15
CA LEU A 116 0.66 12.57 -7.04
C LEU A 116 0.16 11.86 -5.79
N HIS A 117 0.98 11.01 -5.19
CA HIS A 117 0.65 10.39 -3.91
C HIS A 117 1.73 10.65 -2.86
N LEU A 118 1.27 10.72 -1.61
CA LEU A 118 2.07 10.84 -0.40
C LEU A 118 2.00 9.49 0.31
N TYR A 119 3.15 8.96 0.76
CA TYR A 119 3.14 7.82 1.66
C TYR A 119 4.16 7.97 2.78
N GLY A 120 3.81 7.43 3.93
CA GLY A 120 4.65 7.35 5.11
C GLY A 120 4.88 5.89 5.50
N VAL A 121 6.09 5.58 5.96
CA VAL A 121 6.52 4.23 6.37
C VAL A 121 6.94 4.22 7.83
N THR A 122 6.62 3.12 8.54
CA THR A 122 6.88 3.00 9.99
C THR A 122 8.34 2.68 10.34
N LYS A 123 9.18 2.41 9.34
CA LYS A 123 10.64 2.31 9.46
C LYS A 123 11.28 3.02 8.28
N TYR A 124 12.54 3.45 8.45
CA TYR A 124 13.29 4.00 7.34
C TYR A 124 13.45 2.99 6.22
N TRP A 125 13.38 3.49 4.99
CA TRP A 125 13.55 2.69 3.79
C TRP A 125 14.86 1.87 3.84
N ASP A 126 14.75 0.59 3.55
CA ASP A 126 15.86 -0.36 3.47
C ASP A 126 15.63 -1.27 2.26
N VAL A 127 16.63 -1.36 1.39
CA VAL A 127 16.57 -2.22 0.19
C VAL A 127 16.31 -3.69 0.54
N GLY A 128 16.73 -4.15 1.70
CA GLY A 128 16.49 -5.52 2.18
C GLY A 128 15.05 -5.81 2.61
N ASP A 129 14.17 -4.79 2.63
CA ASP A 129 12.73 -4.92 2.91
C ASP A 129 11.87 -4.67 1.66
N GLU A 130 12.49 -4.51 0.50
CA GLU A 130 11.84 -4.21 -0.77
C GLU A 130 11.68 -5.48 -1.63
N LEU A 131 10.89 -6.44 -1.16
CA LEU A 131 10.58 -7.64 -1.92
C LEU A 131 9.52 -7.34 -2.97
N ALA A 132 9.50 -8.11 -4.07
CA ALA A 132 8.61 -7.85 -5.18
C ALA A 132 8.13 -9.13 -5.88
N CYS A 133 6.97 -9.04 -6.53
CA CYS A 133 6.44 -10.05 -7.43
C CYS A 133 6.03 -9.40 -8.74
N HIS A 134 6.15 -10.15 -9.84
CA HIS A 134 5.73 -9.66 -11.16
C HIS A 134 4.24 -9.31 -11.16
N TRP A 135 3.92 -8.08 -11.53
CA TRP A 135 2.56 -7.50 -11.45
C TRP A 135 1.48 -8.31 -12.19
N ALA A 136 1.86 -9.01 -13.28
CA ALA A 136 0.97 -9.82 -14.09
C ALA A 136 0.96 -11.31 -13.70
N ASP A 137 1.57 -11.68 -12.57
CA ASP A 137 1.51 -13.06 -12.09
C ASP A 137 0.04 -13.46 -11.88
N PRO A 138 -0.45 -14.53 -12.52
CA PRO A 138 -1.86 -14.91 -12.43
C PRO A 138 -2.29 -15.32 -11.02
N GLN A 139 -1.35 -15.76 -10.19
CA GLN A 139 -1.65 -16.15 -8.80
C GLN A 139 -1.87 -14.94 -7.88
N LEU A 140 -1.48 -13.72 -8.31
CA LEU A 140 -1.82 -12.50 -7.58
C LEU A 140 -3.32 -12.21 -7.59
N GLU A 141 -4.03 -12.58 -8.65
CA GLU A 141 -5.48 -12.37 -8.81
C GLU A 141 -5.91 -10.91 -8.58
N ILE A 142 -5.01 -9.95 -8.82
CA ILE A 142 -5.33 -8.52 -8.75
C ILE A 142 -6.00 -8.10 -10.05
N PRO A 143 -7.26 -7.58 -10.01
CA PRO A 143 -8.01 -7.23 -11.21
C PRO A 143 -7.60 -5.84 -11.72
N TRP A 144 -6.37 -5.69 -12.23
CA TRP A 144 -5.87 -4.43 -12.76
C TRP A 144 -6.81 -3.85 -13.83
N PRO A 145 -7.08 -2.52 -13.81
CA PRO A 145 -8.05 -1.91 -14.73
C PRO A 145 -7.57 -1.86 -16.18
N ALA A 146 -6.25 -1.87 -16.41
CA ALA A 146 -5.65 -1.91 -17.74
C ALA A 146 -4.21 -2.45 -17.67
N LEU A 147 -3.64 -2.73 -18.85
CA LEU A 147 -2.22 -3.06 -18.97
C LEU A 147 -1.38 -1.78 -18.80
N PRO A 148 -0.28 -1.82 -18.04
CA PRO A 148 0.61 -0.68 -17.89
C PRO A 148 1.35 -0.40 -19.20
N THR A 149 1.58 0.88 -19.48
CA THR A 149 2.44 1.35 -20.59
C THR A 149 3.79 1.82 -20.08
N LEU A 150 3.89 2.11 -18.79
CA LEU A 150 5.11 2.53 -18.10
C LEU A 150 5.31 1.68 -16.85
N ILE A 151 6.42 0.98 -16.81
CA ILE A 151 6.83 0.15 -15.67
C ILE A 151 8.35 0.20 -15.55
N SER A 152 8.88 0.15 -14.32
CA SER A 152 10.33 0.12 -14.11
C SER A 152 10.94 -1.20 -14.57
N GLU A 153 12.24 -1.20 -14.89
CA GLU A 153 12.97 -2.44 -15.19
C GLU A 153 12.87 -3.42 -14.02
N ARG A 154 13.04 -2.94 -12.79
CA ARG A 154 12.89 -3.73 -11.57
C ARG A 154 11.53 -4.45 -11.50
N ASP A 155 10.43 -3.71 -11.67
CA ASP A 155 9.09 -4.27 -11.54
C ASP A 155 8.72 -5.19 -12.72
N SER A 156 9.24 -4.91 -13.90
CA SER A 156 9.02 -5.73 -15.11
C SER A 156 9.81 -7.05 -15.10
N THR A 157 10.87 -7.14 -14.31
CA THR A 157 11.72 -8.34 -14.16
C THR A 157 11.57 -8.99 -12.79
N ALA A 158 10.59 -8.57 -12.00
CA ALA A 158 10.33 -9.14 -10.68
C ALA A 158 10.00 -10.65 -10.77
N PRO A 159 10.34 -11.44 -9.73
CA PRO A 159 10.07 -12.87 -9.70
C PRO A 159 8.57 -13.19 -9.73
N SER A 160 8.24 -14.45 -9.93
CA SER A 160 6.87 -14.96 -9.78
C SER A 160 6.42 -14.90 -8.30
N LEU A 161 5.11 -14.95 -8.07
CA LEU A 161 4.58 -15.06 -6.70
C LEU A 161 5.09 -16.31 -5.98
N ALA A 162 5.24 -17.43 -6.69
CA ALA A 162 5.77 -18.66 -6.09
C ALA A 162 7.21 -18.48 -5.58
N GLU A 163 8.09 -17.87 -6.40
CA GLU A 163 9.48 -17.58 -6.00
C GLU A 163 9.54 -16.60 -4.82
N LEU A 164 8.69 -15.57 -4.81
CA LEU A 164 8.57 -14.63 -3.68
C LEU A 164 8.12 -15.35 -2.40
N LEU A 165 7.14 -16.25 -2.47
CA LEU A 165 6.67 -17.00 -1.31
C LEU A 165 7.75 -17.93 -0.75
N ASP A 166 8.56 -18.56 -1.61
CA ASP A 166 9.72 -19.38 -1.20
C ASP A 166 10.76 -18.51 -0.47
N GLU A 167 10.98 -17.27 -0.90
CA GLU A 167 11.88 -16.33 -0.24
C GLU A 167 11.35 -15.88 1.13
N LEU A 168 10.03 -15.73 1.26
CA LEU A 168 9.39 -15.32 2.51
C LEU A 168 9.35 -16.42 3.57
N GLU A 169 9.39 -17.72 3.19
CA GLU A 169 9.25 -18.85 4.12
C GLU A 169 10.28 -18.90 5.27
N PRO A 170 11.57 -18.59 5.08
CA PRO A 170 12.56 -18.64 6.17
C PRO A 170 12.40 -17.54 7.22
N SER A 171 11.69 -16.46 6.91
CA SER A 171 11.66 -15.22 7.68
C SER A 171 10.42 -15.04 8.57
N GLN A 172 9.46 -15.99 8.63
CA GLN A 172 8.17 -15.70 9.26
C GLN A 172 7.68 -16.71 10.30
N PRO A 173 7.15 -16.20 11.43
CA PRO A 173 5.71 -15.97 11.59
C PRO A 173 5.38 -14.47 11.65
N PHE A 174 4.45 -13.99 10.81
CA PHE A 174 3.82 -12.67 10.97
C PHE A 174 3.05 -12.65 12.29
N ARG A 175 3.68 -12.20 13.39
CA ARG A 175 2.99 -12.03 14.66
C ARG A 175 2.23 -10.70 14.63
N ARG A 176 0.95 -10.73 14.94
CA ARG A 176 0.20 -9.53 15.31
C ARG A 176 1.02 -8.77 16.37
N GLN A 177 1.26 -7.49 16.16
CA GLN A 177 1.59 -6.61 17.27
C GLN A 177 0.33 -6.56 18.15
N GLU A 178 0.43 -7.10 19.36
CA GLU A 178 -0.63 -6.88 20.35
C GLU A 178 -0.77 -5.37 20.57
N PRO A 179 -2.01 -4.85 20.64
CA PRO A 179 -2.20 -3.45 20.96
C PRO A 179 -1.50 -3.15 22.29
N LEU A 180 -0.70 -2.10 22.33
CA LEU A 180 -0.08 -1.59 23.56
C LEU A 180 -1.20 -1.32 24.56
N VAL A 181 -1.34 -2.22 25.53
CA VAL A 181 -2.24 -2.00 26.67
C VAL A 181 -1.66 -0.80 27.41
N ALA A 182 -2.36 0.33 27.35
CA ALA A 182 -2.03 1.50 28.13
C ALA A 182 -2.01 1.09 29.62
N SER A 183 -0.82 1.11 30.20
CA SER A 183 -0.66 0.94 31.65
C SER A 183 -1.31 2.13 32.34
N SER A 184 -2.28 1.84 33.18
CA SER A 184 -3.05 2.75 34.03
C SER A 184 -2.16 3.58 34.95
#